data_00c58f5499fe69c83a275138e71e5f51
#
_entry.id   00c58f5499fe69c83a275138e71e5f51
#
_cell.length_a   1.000
_cell.length_b   1.000
_cell.length_c   1.000
_cell.angle_alpha   90.00
_cell.angle_beta   90.00
_cell.angle_gamma   90.00
#
_symmetry.space_group_name_H-M   'P 1'
#
loop_
_entity.id
_entity.type
_entity.pdbx_description
1 polymer ?
#
loop_
_entity_poly.entity_id
_entity_poly.type
_entity_poly.pdbx_seq_one_letter_code
_entity_poly.pdbx_strand_id
1 'polypeptide(L)'
;MQIYFFTAGTESDELKELESRIRSTVPSLRKLANLDAVIGASGQDGASVNHDQIYIIVPVLTGTSFDRMANIAAQEHRGIFFIFVSSEISASDYKRLVRSGGADWVSIQGAPQEILDIISRIGRSEVRPSHAEQVRPAIVAFVPSAGGVGNATLAIETAVQVKGAKPTRARRVCLLDLDLRASHICDYLDIEPRFHIEEIIQNPDRLDAQLFDLFVSRHSASGIDVLAVPRNRRASVELDMAALDALFRFISQQYDLVIINLPPAWFDWTDQILAVSDLAIVTGLNNVPGLRQIAETLKEVKSAARVPPQIVVALNRCESGLVGGIARRRHVSRALGNQTAVYIREDAAAANHSLNTGIPISITSRSSRIAKDVRALAALVSELKPRAVQAGASHKT
;
A
#
# COMPACT_ATOMS: atom_id res chain seq x y z
N MET A 1 -10.63 22.62 -0.28
CA MET A 1 -10.70 22.29 -1.73
C MET A 1 -11.70 23.24 -2.41
N GLN A 2 -11.25 23.98 -3.42
CA GLN A 2 -12.09 24.89 -4.21
C GLN A 2 -12.31 24.29 -5.60
N ILE A 3 -13.55 24.32 -6.10
CA ILE A 3 -13.89 23.70 -7.39
C ILE A 3 -14.38 24.78 -8.32
N TYR A 4 -13.79 24.83 -9.50
CA TYR A 4 -14.07 25.82 -10.54
C TYR A 4 -14.60 25.14 -11.79
N PHE A 5 -15.59 25.78 -12.43
CA PHE A 5 -16.19 25.33 -13.68
C PHE A 5 -15.93 26.38 -14.76
N PHE A 6 -15.33 25.97 -15.86
CA PHE A 6 -15.01 26.82 -16.99
C PHE A 6 -15.63 26.26 -18.27
N THR A 7 -16.29 27.11 -19.04
CA THR A 7 -16.82 26.76 -20.37
C THR A 7 -16.12 27.58 -21.44
N ALA A 8 -15.48 26.90 -22.38
CA ALA A 8 -14.86 27.55 -23.55
C ALA A 8 -15.87 27.60 -24.70
N GLY A 9 -16.52 28.73 -24.91
CA GLY A 9 -17.43 28.96 -26.04
C GLY A 9 -18.89 29.23 -25.66
N THR A 10 -19.80 29.11 -26.64
CA THR A 10 -21.24 29.38 -26.47
C THR A 10 -21.89 28.34 -25.54
N GLU A 11 -22.62 28.79 -24.55
CA GLU A 11 -23.38 27.94 -23.63
C GLU A 11 -24.44 27.14 -24.40
N SER A 12 -24.25 25.82 -24.48
CA SER A 12 -25.31 24.90 -24.94
C SER A 12 -26.21 24.51 -23.77
N ASP A 13 -27.45 24.08 -24.07
CA ASP A 13 -28.36 23.62 -23.02
C ASP A 13 -27.82 22.39 -22.30
N GLU A 14 -27.06 21.51 -22.95
CA GLU A 14 -26.37 20.39 -22.35
C GLU A 14 -25.32 20.84 -21.31
N LEU A 15 -24.59 21.91 -21.58
CA LEU A 15 -23.58 22.46 -20.66
C LEU A 15 -24.22 23.11 -19.45
N LYS A 16 -25.38 23.75 -19.61
CA LYS A 16 -26.17 24.31 -18.49
C LYS A 16 -26.72 23.19 -17.60
N GLU A 17 -27.21 22.12 -18.20
CA GLU A 17 -27.70 20.95 -17.46
C GLU A 17 -26.56 20.28 -16.70
N LEU A 18 -25.40 20.09 -17.32
CA LEU A 18 -24.20 19.55 -16.68
C LEU A 18 -23.77 20.42 -15.49
N GLU A 19 -23.65 21.73 -15.67
CA GLU A 19 -23.31 22.66 -14.58
C GLU A 19 -24.34 22.58 -13.44
N SER A 20 -25.62 22.54 -13.76
CA SER A 20 -26.73 22.45 -12.77
C SER A 20 -26.63 21.16 -11.96
N ARG A 21 -26.39 20.01 -12.61
CA ARG A 21 -26.23 18.71 -11.94
C ARG A 21 -25.00 18.65 -11.05
N ILE A 22 -23.87 19.17 -11.50
CA ILE A 22 -22.65 19.23 -10.67
C ILE A 22 -22.89 20.18 -9.49
N ARG A 23 -23.50 21.33 -9.70
CA ARG A 23 -23.80 22.32 -8.66
C ARG A 23 -24.76 21.81 -7.59
N SER A 24 -25.71 20.95 -7.94
CA SER A 24 -26.64 20.35 -6.97
C SER A 24 -25.91 19.44 -5.96
N THR A 25 -24.80 18.84 -6.35
CA THR A 25 -24.01 17.93 -5.51
C THR A 25 -22.78 18.61 -4.90
N VAL A 26 -22.26 19.66 -5.56
CA VAL A 26 -21.10 20.45 -5.14
C VAL A 26 -21.50 21.91 -4.97
N PRO A 27 -22.09 22.31 -3.81
CA PRO A 27 -22.58 23.68 -3.60
C PRO A 27 -21.48 24.75 -3.67
N SER A 28 -20.21 24.35 -3.46
CA SER A 28 -19.04 25.25 -3.53
C SER A 28 -18.51 25.51 -4.94
N LEU A 29 -19.18 25.02 -5.98
CA LEU A 29 -18.79 25.19 -7.38
C LEU A 29 -18.80 26.68 -7.79
N ARG A 30 -17.68 27.19 -8.27
CA ARG A 30 -17.52 28.56 -8.76
C ARG A 30 -17.37 28.58 -10.27
N LYS A 31 -18.09 29.52 -10.94
CA LYS A 31 -17.93 29.72 -12.40
C LYS A 31 -16.69 30.57 -12.65
N LEU A 32 -15.82 30.13 -13.56
CA LEU A 32 -14.63 30.85 -13.98
C LEU A 32 -14.90 31.57 -15.30
N ALA A 33 -14.69 32.88 -15.35
CA ALA A 33 -14.97 33.68 -16.53
C ALA A 33 -13.81 33.65 -17.56
N ASN A 34 -12.57 33.46 -17.10
CA ASN A 34 -11.38 33.48 -17.96
C ASN A 34 -10.33 32.48 -17.47
N LEU A 35 -9.79 31.69 -18.38
CA LEU A 35 -8.75 30.70 -18.13
C LEU A 35 -7.37 31.35 -17.86
N ASP A 36 -7.11 32.54 -18.41
CA ASP A 36 -5.86 33.26 -18.21
C ASP A 36 -5.64 33.64 -16.73
N ALA A 37 -6.72 33.77 -15.95
CA ALA A 37 -6.63 33.98 -14.52
C ALA A 37 -6.02 32.79 -13.78
N VAL A 38 -6.20 31.56 -14.27
CA VAL A 38 -5.58 30.35 -13.74
C VAL A 38 -4.10 30.27 -14.09
N ILE A 39 -3.80 30.69 -15.32
CA ILE A 39 -2.46 30.65 -15.90
C ILE A 39 -1.56 31.76 -15.32
N GLY A 40 -2.16 32.92 -14.99
CA GLY A 40 -1.45 34.10 -14.47
C GLY A 40 -1.19 34.09 -12.95
N ALA A 41 -2.04 33.41 -12.19
CA ALA A 41 -1.88 33.29 -10.71
C ALA A 41 -0.71 32.39 -10.29
N SER A 42 0.01 31.80 -11.24
CA SER A 42 1.06 30.82 -11.04
C SER A 42 2.48 31.41 -10.87
N GLY A 43 2.61 32.69 -10.59
CA GLY A 43 3.90 33.42 -10.56
C GLY A 43 4.40 33.90 -9.20
N GLN A 44 3.63 33.86 -8.14
CA GLN A 44 4.05 34.38 -6.84
C GLN A 44 3.60 33.50 -5.69
N ASP A 45 4.56 33.23 -4.81
CA ASP A 45 4.52 32.62 -3.49
C ASP A 45 4.51 31.10 -3.38
N GLY A 46 5.60 30.60 -2.78
CA GLY A 46 5.83 29.24 -2.35
C GLY A 46 4.91 28.83 -1.20
N ALA A 47 3.67 28.47 -1.52
CA ALA A 47 2.70 27.93 -0.57
C ALA A 47 2.47 26.44 -0.85
N SER A 48 2.28 25.70 0.23
CA SER A 48 2.14 24.26 0.35
C SER A 48 1.21 23.61 -0.68
N VAL A 49 1.66 22.48 -1.23
CA VAL A 49 0.96 21.68 -2.22
C VAL A 49 -0.15 20.85 -1.56
N ASN A 50 -1.35 21.42 -1.52
CA ASN A 50 -2.58 20.67 -1.44
C ASN A 50 -3.27 20.80 -2.80
N HIS A 51 -3.91 19.75 -3.35
CA HIS A 51 -4.83 19.91 -4.49
C HIS A 51 -6.07 20.68 -4.00
N ASP A 52 -5.84 21.94 -3.63
CA ASP A 52 -6.88 22.79 -3.07
C ASP A 52 -7.82 23.33 -4.15
N GLN A 53 -7.43 23.15 -5.43
CA GLN A 53 -8.15 23.69 -6.57
C GLN A 53 -8.37 22.63 -7.66
N ILE A 54 -9.64 22.39 -7.99
CA ILE A 54 -10.04 21.53 -9.11
C ILE A 54 -10.69 22.39 -10.18
N TYR A 55 -10.25 22.28 -11.41
CA TYR A 55 -10.79 22.97 -12.56
C TYR A 55 -11.48 21.98 -13.50
N ILE A 56 -12.80 22.14 -13.68
CA ILE A 56 -13.59 21.40 -14.65
C ILE A 56 -13.67 22.24 -15.90
N ILE A 57 -13.12 21.73 -17.00
CA ILE A 57 -12.97 22.45 -18.28
C ILE A 57 -13.80 21.78 -19.38
N VAL A 58 -14.75 22.52 -19.94
CA VAL A 58 -15.71 22.04 -20.94
C VAL A 58 -15.83 23.05 -22.09
N PRO A 59 -15.76 22.65 -23.35
CA PRO A 59 -15.20 21.43 -23.89
C PRO A 59 -13.66 21.40 -23.81
N VAL A 60 -13.08 20.26 -24.11
CA VAL A 60 -11.59 20.16 -24.20
C VAL A 60 -11.07 21.17 -25.20
N LEU A 61 -10.15 21.99 -24.73
CA LEU A 61 -9.44 22.94 -25.57
C LEU A 61 -8.44 22.17 -26.45
N THR A 62 -8.39 22.53 -27.74
CA THR A 62 -7.43 21.97 -28.70
C THR A 62 -6.25 22.93 -28.92
N GLY A 63 -5.10 22.40 -29.36
CA GLY A 63 -3.92 23.21 -29.71
C GLY A 63 -3.18 23.78 -28.50
N THR A 64 -2.66 25.01 -28.65
CA THR A 64 -1.75 25.65 -27.68
C THR A 64 -2.33 25.81 -26.28
N SER A 65 -3.64 25.95 -26.12
CA SER A 65 -4.31 26.07 -24.81
C SER A 65 -4.34 24.74 -24.08
N PHE A 66 -4.62 23.63 -24.78
CA PHE A 66 -4.55 22.28 -24.23
C PHE A 66 -3.12 21.95 -23.79
N ASP A 67 -2.14 22.22 -24.67
CA ASP A 67 -0.71 21.99 -24.39
C ASP A 67 -0.25 22.74 -23.13
N ARG A 68 -0.70 23.96 -22.98
CA ARG A 68 -0.35 24.81 -21.83
C ARG A 68 -0.92 24.26 -20.53
N MET A 69 -2.17 23.81 -20.51
CA MET A 69 -2.79 23.21 -19.35
C MET A 69 -2.23 21.83 -19.01
N ALA A 70 -1.95 20.99 -20.01
CA ALA A 70 -1.28 19.71 -19.80
C ALA A 70 0.12 19.89 -19.21
N ASN A 71 0.84 20.95 -19.60
CA ASN A 71 2.13 21.30 -19.01
C ASN A 71 1.99 21.85 -17.58
N ILE A 72 0.94 22.61 -17.27
CA ILE A 72 0.65 23.06 -15.89
C ILE A 72 0.29 21.84 -15.02
N ALA A 73 -0.53 20.92 -15.55
CA ALA A 73 -0.88 19.68 -14.84
C ALA A 73 0.33 18.79 -14.54
N ALA A 74 1.32 18.78 -15.45
CA ALA A 74 2.56 18.02 -15.27
C ALA A 74 3.57 18.66 -14.28
N GLN A 75 3.34 19.90 -13.85
CA GLN A 75 4.17 20.55 -12.84
C GLN A 75 3.67 20.17 -11.45
N GLU A 76 4.27 19.15 -10.85
CA GLU A 76 3.89 18.50 -9.57
C GLU A 76 3.70 19.44 -8.36
N HIS A 77 3.97 20.72 -8.49
CA HIS A 77 4.10 21.64 -7.35
C HIS A 77 2.94 22.64 -7.18
N ARG A 78 1.85 22.53 -7.93
CA ARG A 78 0.86 23.62 -7.97
C ARG A 78 -0.47 23.39 -7.26
N GLY A 79 -0.72 22.21 -6.69
CA GLY A 79 -2.00 21.94 -6.01
C GLY A 79 -3.24 22.10 -6.88
N ILE A 80 -3.10 22.00 -8.20
CA ILE A 80 -4.14 22.18 -9.20
C ILE A 80 -4.41 20.83 -9.87
N PHE A 81 -5.70 20.49 -10.01
CA PHE A 81 -6.13 19.31 -10.77
C PHE A 81 -7.11 19.75 -11.86
N PHE A 82 -6.94 19.25 -13.08
CA PHE A 82 -7.82 19.55 -14.20
C PHE A 82 -8.69 18.35 -14.54
N ILE A 83 -9.98 18.57 -14.75
CA ILE A 83 -10.93 17.59 -15.28
C ILE A 83 -11.40 18.12 -16.64
N PHE A 84 -10.93 17.48 -17.70
CA PHE A 84 -11.35 17.83 -19.07
C PHE A 84 -12.59 17.06 -19.47
N VAL A 85 -13.60 17.75 -19.99
CA VAL A 85 -14.87 17.14 -20.37
C VAL A 85 -15.13 17.40 -21.87
N SER A 86 -15.29 16.34 -22.66
CA SER A 86 -15.67 16.45 -24.09
C SER A 86 -16.34 15.18 -24.55
N SER A 87 -16.93 15.23 -25.77
CA SER A 87 -17.51 14.04 -26.42
C SER A 87 -16.43 13.02 -26.81
N GLU A 88 -15.27 13.50 -27.25
CA GLU A 88 -14.16 12.67 -27.72
C GLU A 88 -12.81 13.30 -27.35
N ILE A 89 -11.79 12.49 -27.22
CA ILE A 89 -10.39 12.88 -27.05
C ILE A 89 -9.49 11.98 -27.91
N SER A 90 -8.40 12.52 -28.46
CA SER A 90 -7.44 11.68 -29.16
C SER A 90 -6.70 10.77 -28.18
N ALA A 91 -6.33 9.56 -28.65
CA ALA A 91 -5.56 8.62 -27.81
C ALA A 91 -4.20 9.19 -27.35
N SER A 92 -3.61 10.10 -28.15
CA SER A 92 -2.36 10.78 -27.82
C SER A 92 -2.56 11.81 -26.70
N ASP A 93 -3.64 12.60 -26.77
CA ASP A 93 -3.95 13.62 -25.78
C ASP A 93 -4.39 12.99 -24.46
N TYR A 94 -5.20 11.93 -24.51
CA TYR A 94 -5.57 11.16 -23.32
C TYR A 94 -4.33 10.61 -22.61
N LYS A 95 -3.41 9.95 -23.32
CA LYS A 95 -2.15 9.46 -22.76
C LYS A 95 -1.31 10.57 -22.13
N ARG A 96 -1.34 11.76 -22.72
CA ARG A 96 -0.60 12.91 -22.22
C ARG A 96 -1.22 13.46 -20.92
N LEU A 97 -2.55 13.53 -20.82
CA LEU A 97 -3.25 13.93 -19.61
C LEU A 97 -2.98 12.97 -18.44
N VAL A 98 -3.14 11.67 -18.69
CA VAL A 98 -2.90 10.65 -17.68
C VAL A 98 -1.44 10.68 -17.18
N ARG A 99 -0.48 10.88 -18.08
CA ARG A 99 0.95 11.00 -17.72
C ARG A 99 1.28 12.26 -16.92
N SER A 100 0.46 13.29 -17.00
CA SER A 100 0.69 14.54 -16.25
C SER A 100 0.47 14.38 -14.76
N GLY A 101 -0.30 13.38 -14.31
CA GLY A 101 -0.65 13.15 -12.92
C GLY A 101 -1.57 14.20 -12.29
N GLY A 102 -1.73 15.36 -12.93
CA GLY A 102 -2.56 16.48 -12.46
C GLY A 102 -3.79 16.73 -13.32
N ALA A 103 -4.18 15.77 -14.18
CA ALA A 103 -5.36 15.92 -15.03
C ALA A 103 -6.03 14.57 -15.32
N ASP A 104 -7.34 14.62 -15.59
CA ASP A 104 -8.14 13.49 -16.05
C ASP A 104 -9.10 13.92 -17.15
N TRP A 105 -9.67 12.96 -17.88
CA TRP A 105 -10.66 13.21 -18.91
C TRP A 105 -11.93 12.41 -18.67
N VAL A 106 -13.05 13.04 -18.92
CA VAL A 106 -14.40 12.47 -18.74
C VAL A 106 -15.23 12.70 -19.98
N SER A 107 -15.94 11.67 -20.43
CA SER A 107 -16.91 11.82 -21.52
C SER A 107 -18.10 12.68 -21.06
N ILE A 108 -18.58 13.58 -21.92
CA ILE A 108 -19.73 14.45 -21.60
C ILE A 108 -20.98 13.65 -21.22
N GLN A 109 -21.14 12.45 -21.77
CA GLN A 109 -22.29 11.57 -21.50
C GLN A 109 -22.25 10.95 -20.09
N GLY A 110 -21.07 10.63 -19.57
CA GLY A 110 -20.85 10.12 -18.20
C GLY A 110 -20.53 11.20 -17.17
N ALA A 111 -20.33 12.44 -17.63
CA ALA A 111 -19.70 13.51 -16.89
C ALA A 111 -20.23 13.78 -15.46
N PRO A 112 -21.55 13.83 -15.16
CA PRO A 112 -21.96 14.20 -13.80
C PRO A 112 -21.44 13.21 -12.75
N GLN A 113 -21.57 11.91 -13.00
CA GLN A 113 -21.18 10.86 -12.06
C GLN A 113 -19.68 10.69 -11.97
N GLU A 114 -19.01 10.60 -13.11
CA GLU A 114 -17.54 10.42 -13.18
C GLU A 114 -16.79 11.60 -12.59
N ILE A 115 -17.25 12.83 -12.82
CA ILE A 115 -16.68 14.05 -12.19
C ILE A 115 -16.79 13.98 -10.67
N LEU A 116 -17.95 13.57 -10.14
CA LEU A 116 -18.16 13.45 -8.70
C LEU A 116 -17.28 12.35 -8.09
N ASP A 117 -17.08 11.26 -8.81
CA ASP A 117 -16.19 10.18 -8.38
C ASP A 117 -14.73 10.65 -8.36
N ILE A 118 -14.28 11.41 -9.37
CA ILE A 118 -12.95 12.03 -9.40
C ILE A 118 -12.79 13.03 -8.25
N ILE A 119 -13.75 13.94 -8.04
CA ILE A 119 -13.73 14.91 -6.93
C ILE A 119 -13.68 14.17 -5.58
N SER A 120 -14.48 13.13 -5.41
CA SER A 120 -14.51 12.31 -4.21
C SER A 120 -13.18 11.57 -3.99
N ARG A 121 -12.56 11.09 -5.07
CA ARG A 121 -11.25 10.42 -5.05
C ARG A 121 -10.15 11.41 -4.65
N ILE A 122 -10.13 12.60 -5.24
CA ILE A 122 -9.17 13.67 -4.90
C ILE A 122 -9.39 14.15 -3.46
N GLY A 123 -10.64 14.33 -3.03
CA GLY A 123 -10.96 14.75 -1.66
C GLY A 123 -10.70 13.68 -0.60
N ARG A 124 -10.66 12.39 -0.99
CA ARG A 124 -10.26 11.26 -0.11
C ARG A 124 -8.75 10.98 -0.19
N SER A 125 -8.10 11.37 -1.29
CA SER A 125 -6.65 11.45 -1.31
C SER A 125 -6.28 12.56 -0.35
N GLU A 126 -5.98 12.21 0.90
CA GLU A 126 -5.11 13.04 1.72
C GLU A 126 -3.82 13.19 0.93
N VAL A 127 -3.71 14.27 0.17
CA VAL A 127 -2.51 14.65 -0.57
C VAL A 127 -1.43 14.82 0.46
N ARG A 128 -0.53 13.87 0.54
CA ARG A 128 0.73 14.14 1.21
C ARG A 128 1.40 15.29 0.47
N PRO A 129 1.76 16.38 1.15
CA PRO A 129 2.43 17.52 0.52
C PRO A 129 3.71 17.02 -0.15
N SER A 130 3.90 17.34 -1.42
CA SER A 130 5.06 16.90 -2.25
C SER A 130 6.39 17.53 -1.84
N HIS A 131 6.46 18.24 -0.72
CA HIS A 131 7.66 18.80 -0.07
C HIS A 131 7.71 18.54 1.45
N ALA A 132 6.82 17.72 2.01
CA ALA A 132 7.22 17.02 3.22
C ALA A 132 8.27 15.99 2.78
N GLU A 133 9.41 15.91 3.46
CA GLU A 133 10.42 14.86 3.38
C GLU A 133 9.80 13.57 2.88
N GLN A 134 10.28 13.02 1.75
CA GLN A 134 9.74 11.77 1.21
C GLN A 134 9.74 10.73 2.32
N VAL A 135 8.57 10.49 2.88
CA VAL A 135 8.42 9.63 4.05
C VAL A 135 8.11 8.24 3.52
N ARG A 136 9.06 7.31 3.64
CA ARG A 136 8.78 5.91 3.32
C ARG A 136 7.92 5.27 4.41
N PRO A 137 7.05 4.31 4.09
CA PRO A 137 6.29 3.56 5.08
C PRO A 137 7.21 2.81 6.04
N ALA A 138 6.71 2.47 7.21
CA ALA A 138 7.34 1.46 8.03
C ALA A 138 7.22 0.10 7.33
N ILE A 139 8.32 -0.64 7.22
CA ILE A 139 8.36 -1.94 6.53
C ILE A 139 8.69 -3.03 7.53
N VAL A 140 7.83 -4.05 7.57
CA VAL A 140 7.99 -5.22 8.45
C VAL A 140 8.02 -6.49 7.61
N ALA A 141 9.13 -7.22 7.64
CA ALA A 141 9.26 -8.50 6.97
C ALA A 141 8.97 -9.65 7.92
N PHE A 142 8.03 -10.52 7.59
CA PHE A 142 7.81 -11.80 8.24
C PHE A 142 8.60 -12.86 7.49
N VAL A 143 9.60 -13.43 8.18
CA VAL A 143 10.56 -14.38 7.63
C VAL A 143 10.30 -15.77 8.23
N PRO A 144 9.80 -16.74 7.47
CA PRO A 144 9.58 -18.07 8.00
C PRO A 144 10.88 -18.86 8.09
N SER A 145 11.14 -19.51 9.22
CA SER A 145 12.29 -20.40 9.37
C SER A 145 12.10 -21.75 8.64
N ALA A 146 10.86 -22.07 8.30
CA ALA A 146 10.51 -23.27 7.50
C ALA A 146 9.08 -23.12 6.95
N GLY A 147 8.69 -23.99 6.03
CA GLY A 147 7.33 -24.09 5.57
C GLY A 147 6.35 -24.50 6.69
N GLY A 148 5.14 -23.93 6.71
CA GLY A 148 4.07 -24.31 7.62
C GLY A 148 4.23 -23.84 9.08
N VAL A 149 5.17 -22.97 9.38
CA VAL A 149 5.39 -22.42 10.74
C VAL A 149 4.33 -21.40 11.17
N GLY A 150 3.42 -21.02 10.27
CA GLY A 150 2.33 -20.07 10.54
C GLY A 150 2.68 -18.61 10.24
N ASN A 151 3.68 -18.38 9.38
CA ASN A 151 4.16 -17.05 9.01
C ASN A 151 3.03 -16.16 8.46
N ALA A 152 2.31 -16.63 7.44
CA ALA A 152 1.18 -15.89 6.83
C ALA A 152 0.08 -15.56 7.88
N THR A 153 -0.26 -16.53 8.76
CA THR A 153 -1.25 -16.29 9.82
C THR A 153 -0.81 -15.18 10.76
N LEU A 154 0.46 -15.18 11.21
CA LEU A 154 0.96 -14.15 12.11
C LEU A 154 1.10 -12.78 11.41
N ALA A 155 1.44 -12.75 10.13
CA ALA A 155 1.45 -11.54 9.32
C ALA A 155 0.05 -10.91 9.22
N ILE A 156 -0.97 -11.72 8.87
CA ILE A 156 -2.38 -11.30 8.82
C ILE A 156 -2.83 -10.76 10.18
N GLU A 157 -2.67 -11.54 11.24
CA GLU A 157 -3.15 -11.19 12.57
C GLU A 157 -2.47 -9.91 13.11
N THR A 158 -1.18 -9.73 12.81
CA THR A 158 -0.44 -8.51 13.18
C THR A 158 -0.99 -7.30 12.41
N ALA A 159 -1.18 -7.42 11.09
CA ALA A 159 -1.74 -6.35 10.25
C ALA A 159 -3.12 -5.92 10.75
N VAL A 160 -4.00 -6.89 11.01
CA VAL A 160 -5.37 -6.66 11.48
C VAL A 160 -5.39 -5.99 12.86
N GLN A 161 -4.53 -6.42 13.79
CA GLN A 161 -4.47 -5.81 15.11
C GLN A 161 -3.90 -4.41 15.11
N VAL A 162 -2.89 -4.14 14.27
CA VAL A 162 -2.37 -2.77 14.07
C VAL A 162 -3.45 -1.87 13.48
N LYS A 163 -4.16 -2.33 12.45
CA LYS A 163 -5.27 -1.56 11.83
C LYS A 163 -6.42 -1.34 12.80
N GLY A 164 -6.73 -2.31 13.66
CA GLY A 164 -7.83 -2.24 14.64
C GLY A 164 -7.52 -1.39 15.88
N ALA A 165 -6.27 -1.09 16.17
CA ALA A 165 -5.87 -0.36 17.38
C ALA A 165 -6.17 1.15 17.23
N LYS A 166 -6.73 1.78 18.29
CA LYS A 166 -7.11 3.21 18.24
C LYS A 166 -5.98 4.15 17.77
N PRO A 167 -4.73 4.06 18.27
CA PRO A 167 -3.66 4.97 17.86
C PRO A 167 -3.24 4.83 16.39
N THR A 168 -3.44 3.65 15.81
CA THR A 168 -2.98 3.30 14.45
C THR A 168 -4.12 3.08 13.46
N ARG A 169 -5.38 3.25 13.88
CA ARG A 169 -6.56 2.99 13.05
C ARG A 169 -6.60 3.83 11.76
N ALA A 170 -6.07 5.04 11.80
CA ALA A 170 -5.99 5.91 10.64
C ALA A 170 -4.91 5.48 9.64
N ARG A 171 -3.92 4.65 10.05
CA ARG A 171 -2.86 4.20 9.14
C ARG A 171 -3.42 3.37 8.00
N ARG A 172 -2.90 3.60 6.82
CA ARG A 172 -3.11 2.72 5.67
C ARG A 172 -2.12 1.57 5.77
N VAL A 173 -2.65 0.35 5.89
CA VAL A 173 -1.88 -0.87 6.11
C VAL A 173 -2.00 -1.76 4.89
N CYS A 174 -0.86 -2.09 4.28
CA CYS A 174 -0.75 -3.05 3.20
C CYS A 174 -0.14 -4.34 3.71
N LEU A 175 -0.73 -5.46 3.36
CA LEU A 175 -0.18 -6.80 3.51
C LEU A 175 0.27 -7.29 2.13
N LEU A 176 1.58 -7.35 1.91
CA LEU A 176 2.20 -7.79 0.65
C LEU A 176 2.64 -9.24 0.79
N ASP A 177 2.09 -10.12 -0.04
CA ASP A 177 2.49 -11.52 -0.10
C ASP A 177 3.49 -11.76 -1.23
N LEU A 178 4.73 -12.03 -0.86
CA LEU A 178 5.81 -12.39 -1.79
C LEU A 178 6.07 -13.89 -1.86
N ASP A 179 5.22 -14.73 -1.26
CA ASP A 179 5.21 -16.16 -1.57
C ASP A 179 4.47 -16.42 -2.89
N LEU A 180 5.09 -16.02 -3.99
CA LEU A 180 4.50 -16.00 -5.33
C LEU A 180 4.08 -17.39 -5.84
N ARG A 181 4.60 -18.47 -5.25
CA ARG A 181 4.28 -19.85 -5.65
C ARG A 181 3.21 -20.51 -4.81
N ALA A 182 3.17 -20.17 -3.54
CA ALA A 182 2.30 -20.83 -2.57
C ALA A 182 1.54 -19.81 -1.70
N SER A 183 1.18 -18.66 -2.27
CA SER A 183 0.34 -17.66 -1.61
C SER A 183 -0.94 -18.31 -1.07
N HIS A 184 -1.25 -18.04 0.21
CA HIS A 184 -2.46 -18.51 0.87
C HIS A 184 -3.18 -17.35 1.60
N ILE A 185 -2.65 -16.14 1.55
CA ILE A 185 -3.22 -15.01 2.30
C ILE A 185 -4.66 -14.73 1.85
N CYS A 186 -4.90 -14.72 0.54
CA CYS A 186 -6.25 -14.51 0.02
C CYS A 186 -7.21 -15.64 0.38
N ASP A 187 -6.73 -16.92 0.35
CA ASP A 187 -7.52 -18.06 0.80
C ASP A 187 -7.91 -17.92 2.29
N TYR A 188 -6.99 -17.44 3.15
CA TYR A 188 -7.23 -17.26 4.58
C TYR A 188 -8.16 -16.11 4.92
N LEU A 189 -8.31 -15.16 4.01
CA LEU A 189 -9.16 -13.97 4.17
C LEU A 189 -10.46 -14.04 3.37
N ASP A 190 -10.68 -15.12 2.63
CA ASP A 190 -11.81 -15.30 1.70
C ASP A 190 -11.99 -14.11 0.76
N ILE A 191 -10.89 -13.67 0.14
CA ILE A 191 -10.87 -12.59 -0.85
C ILE A 191 -10.22 -13.05 -2.15
N GLU A 192 -10.63 -12.43 -3.26
CA GLU A 192 -10.07 -12.74 -4.57
C GLU A 192 -8.67 -12.12 -4.71
N PRO A 193 -7.63 -12.90 -5.10
CA PRO A 193 -6.31 -12.37 -5.40
C PRO A 193 -6.34 -11.62 -6.75
N ARG A 194 -5.89 -10.35 -6.73
CA ARG A 194 -5.91 -9.46 -7.90
C ARG A 194 -4.54 -8.98 -8.35
N PHE A 195 -3.51 -9.32 -7.59
CA PHE A 195 -2.17 -8.81 -7.86
C PHE A 195 -1.48 -9.61 -8.97
N HIS A 196 -1.53 -9.09 -10.19
CA HIS A 196 -0.87 -9.66 -11.37
C HIS A 196 0.56 -9.10 -11.50
N ILE A 197 1.48 -9.64 -10.70
CA ILE A 197 2.87 -9.17 -10.63
C ILE A 197 3.60 -9.30 -11.98
N GLU A 198 3.19 -10.25 -12.81
CA GLU A 198 3.74 -10.45 -14.15
C GLU A 198 3.59 -9.20 -15.04
N GLU A 199 2.54 -8.41 -14.86
CA GLU A 199 2.34 -7.17 -15.59
C GLU A 199 3.37 -6.11 -15.21
N ILE A 200 3.79 -6.08 -13.94
CA ILE A 200 4.84 -5.16 -13.46
C ILE A 200 6.21 -5.63 -13.96
N ILE A 201 6.48 -6.94 -13.92
CA ILE A 201 7.76 -7.52 -14.39
C ILE A 201 7.95 -7.27 -15.87
N GLN A 202 6.90 -7.44 -16.69
CA GLN A 202 7.00 -7.18 -18.14
C GLN A 202 7.18 -5.70 -18.46
N ASN A 203 6.65 -4.80 -17.65
CA ASN A 203 6.66 -3.37 -17.94
C ASN A 203 6.58 -2.52 -16.64
N PRO A 204 7.68 -2.40 -15.88
CA PRO A 204 7.70 -1.68 -14.59
C PRO A 204 7.23 -0.23 -14.69
N ASP A 205 7.49 0.43 -15.82
CA ASP A 205 7.11 1.83 -16.07
C ASP A 205 5.61 2.01 -16.36
N ARG A 206 4.88 0.91 -16.56
CA ARG A 206 3.43 0.94 -16.81
C ARG A 206 2.60 0.99 -15.54
N LEU A 207 3.21 0.77 -14.38
CA LEU A 207 2.52 0.81 -13.12
C LEU A 207 2.11 2.26 -12.80
N ASP A 208 0.82 2.53 -12.90
CA ASP A 208 0.18 3.78 -12.54
C ASP A 208 -0.81 3.59 -11.38
N ALA A 209 -1.40 4.67 -10.90
CA ALA A 209 -2.33 4.62 -9.77
C ALA A 209 -3.58 3.78 -10.07
N GLN A 210 -4.06 3.79 -11.31
CA GLN A 210 -5.26 3.03 -11.69
C GLN A 210 -4.97 1.53 -11.74
N LEU A 211 -3.85 1.14 -12.35
CA LEU A 211 -3.42 -0.25 -12.39
C LEU A 211 -3.13 -0.77 -10.97
N PHE A 212 -2.49 0.06 -10.14
CA PHE A 212 -2.22 -0.30 -8.76
C PHE A 212 -3.52 -0.55 -7.95
N ASP A 213 -4.53 0.32 -8.10
CA ASP A 213 -5.83 0.15 -7.44
C ASP A 213 -6.55 -1.14 -7.87
N LEU A 214 -6.36 -1.60 -9.12
CA LEU A 214 -6.90 -2.87 -9.61
C LEU A 214 -6.21 -4.08 -8.97
N PHE A 215 -4.95 -3.95 -8.59
CA PHE A 215 -4.17 -5.02 -7.96
C PHE A 215 -4.47 -5.19 -6.47
N VAL A 216 -5.07 -4.19 -5.84
CA VAL A 216 -5.36 -4.22 -4.41
C VAL A 216 -6.65 -5.00 -4.13
N SER A 217 -6.55 -6.03 -3.30
CA SER A 217 -7.71 -6.71 -2.72
C SER A 217 -7.97 -6.18 -1.32
N ARG A 218 -9.15 -5.60 -1.09
CA ARG A 218 -9.48 -5.03 0.23
C ARG A 218 -10.26 -6.03 1.07
N HIS A 219 -9.75 -6.35 2.27
CA HIS A 219 -10.47 -7.17 3.22
C HIS A 219 -11.43 -6.30 4.07
N SER A 220 -12.73 -6.37 3.78
CA SER A 220 -13.76 -5.48 4.34
C SER A 220 -13.86 -5.54 5.86
N ALA A 221 -13.75 -6.75 6.46
CA ALA A 221 -13.91 -6.94 7.90
C ALA A 221 -12.77 -6.32 8.73
N SER A 222 -11.55 -6.22 8.19
CA SER A 222 -10.38 -5.65 8.88
C SER A 222 -9.98 -4.28 8.37
N GLY A 223 -10.32 -3.93 7.14
CA GLY A 223 -9.92 -2.69 6.47
C GLY A 223 -8.44 -2.65 6.09
N ILE A 224 -7.75 -3.79 6.02
CA ILE A 224 -6.41 -3.90 5.43
C ILE A 224 -6.50 -4.07 3.92
N ASP A 225 -5.51 -3.56 3.21
CA ASP A 225 -5.32 -3.80 1.79
C ASP A 225 -4.31 -4.93 1.60
N VAL A 226 -4.59 -5.82 0.64
CA VAL A 226 -3.79 -7.02 0.37
C VAL A 226 -3.32 -7.00 -1.07
N LEU A 227 -2.02 -7.19 -1.25
CA LEU A 227 -1.38 -7.44 -2.54
C LEU A 227 -0.88 -8.89 -2.53
N ALA A 228 -1.62 -9.80 -3.14
CA ALA A 228 -1.28 -11.21 -3.23
C ALA A 228 -1.59 -11.76 -4.61
N VAL A 229 -0.65 -12.53 -5.16
CA VAL A 229 -0.78 -13.12 -6.49
C VAL A 229 -1.78 -14.27 -6.50
N PRO A 230 -2.48 -14.51 -7.63
CA PRO A 230 -3.21 -15.73 -7.84
C PRO A 230 -2.28 -16.95 -7.74
N ARG A 231 -2.73 -17.97 -7.02
CA ARG A 231 -1.92 -19.18 -6.80
C ARG A 231 -1.60 -19.88 -8.11
N ASN A 232 -0.33 -19.90 -8.48
CA ASN A 232 0.17 -20.60 -9.65
C ASN A 232 1.44 -21.37 -9.36
N ARG A 233 1.31 -22.66 -9.02
CA ARG A 233 2.44 -23.55 -8.70
C ARG A 233 3.42 -23.76 -9.86
N ARG A 234 3.01 -23.48 -11.10
CA ARG A 234 3.83 -23.64 -12.31
C ARG A 234 4.50 -22.34 -12.76
N ALA A 235 4.10 -21.23 -12.16
CA ALA A 235 4.72 -19.94 -12.51
C ALA A 235 6.19 -19.95 -12.10
N SER A 236 7.06 -19.76 -13.07
CA SER A 236 8.44 -19.36 -12.85
C SER A 236 8.51 -17.84 -12.82
N VAL A 237 7.89 -17.23 -11.81
CA VAL A 237 7.94 -15.78 -11.65
C VAL A 237 9.28 -15.46 -10.99
N GLU A 238 10.19 -14.94 -11.76
CA GLU A 238 11.43 -14.33 -11.28
C GLU A 238 11.14 -12.84 -11.08
N LEU A 239 11.04 -12.45 -9.82
CA LEU A 239 10.87 -11.05 -9.45
C LEU A 239 12.23 -10.36 -9.60
N ASP A 240 12.33 -9.46 -10.57
CA ASP A 240 13.53 -8.66 -10.78
C ASP A 240 13.52 -7.37 -9.94
N MET A 241 14.68 -6.71 -9.87
CA MET A 241 14.84 -5.51 -9.07
C MET A 241 14.05 -4.33 -9.63
N ALA A 242 13.87 -4.23 -10.95
CA ALA A 242 13.13 -3.12 -11.56
C ALA A 242 11.64 -3.18 -11.20
N ALA A 243 11.05 -4.38 -11.25
CA ALA A 243 9.67 -4.60 -10.83
C ALA A 243 9.49 -4.34 -9.32
N LEU A 244 10.44 -4.76 -8.51
CA LEU A 244 10.41 -4.54 -7.07
C LEU A 244 10.48 -3.04 -6.73
N ASP A 245 11.40 -2.30 -7.36
CA ASP A 245 11.54 -0.85 -7.17
C ASP A 245 10.28 -0.09 -7.63
N ALA A 246 9.69 -0.47 -8.77
CA ALA A 246 8.44 0.10 -9.25
C ALA A 246 7.31 -0.12 -8.23
N LEU A 247 7.15 -1.36 -7.75
CA LEU A 247 6.15 -1.72 -6.74
C LEU A 247 6.34 -0.92 -5.45
N PHE A 248 7.57 -0.85 -4.93
CA PHE A 248 7.84 -0.15 -3.68
C PHE A 248 7.69 1.37 -3.79
N ARG A 249 7.94 1.97 -4.95
CA ARG A 249 7.64 3.40 -5.18
C ARG A 249 6.14 3.69 -5.00
N PHE A 250 5.26 2.85 -5.58
CA PHE A 250 3.81 3.01 -5.43
C PHE A 250 3.33 2.72 -4.01
N ILE A 251 3.77 1.62 -3.41
CA ILE A 251 3.44 1.25 -2.04
C ILE A 251 3.84 2.39 -1.08
N SER A 252 5.02 2.99 -1.27
CA SER A 252 5.52 4.07 -0.43
C SER A 252 4.65 5.33 -0.46
N GLN A 253 3.98 5.60 -1.56
CA GLN A 253 3.07 6.74 -1.71
C GLN A 253 1.69 6.47 -1.10
N GLN A 254 1.28 5.20 -1.04
CA GLN A 254 -0.08 4.82 -0.70
C GLN A 254 -0.25 4.38 0.76
N TYR A 255 0.79 3.85 1.39
CA TYR A 255 0.68 3.20 2.71
C TYR A 255 1.60 3.81 3.77
N ASP A 256 1.18 3.69 5.02
CA ASP A 256 1.95 4.11 6.20
C ASP A 256 2.72 2.95 6.82
N LEU A 257 2.21 1.72 6.60
CA LEU A 257 2.79 0.47 7.06
C LEU A 257 2.64 -0.59 5.99
N VAL A 258 3.74 -1.27 5.67
CA VAL A 258 3.77 -2.45 4.80
C VAL A 258 4.24 -3.65 5.61
N ILE A 259 3.42 -4.68 5.65
CA ILE A 259 3.78 -5.98 6.23
C ILE A 259 3.98 -6.94 5.07
N ILE A 260 5.17 -7.55 5.01
CA ILE A 260 5.58 -8.42 3.91
C ILE A 260 5.64 -9.85 4.42
N ASN A 261 4.88 -10.74 3.78
CA ASN A 261 5.00 -12.18 3.99
C ASN A 261 6.03 -12.74 3.00
N LEU A 262 7.19 -13.16 3.52
CA LEU A 262 8.24 -13.78 2.71
C LEU A 262 8.04 -15.28 2.59
N PRO A 263 8.46 -15.91 1.47
CA PRO A 263 8.48 -17.36 1.30
C PRO A 263 9.58 -18.02 2.17
N PRO A 264 9.48 -19.33 2.42
CA PRO A 264 10.54 -20.08 3.11
C PRO A 264 11.80 -20.26 2.26
N ALA A 265 11.71 -20.11 0.94
CA ALA A 265 12.87 -20.11 0.06
C ALA A 265 13.53 -18.73 0.03
N TRP A 266 14.87 -18.71 0.03
CA TRP A 266 15.65 -17.49 -0.08
C TRP A 266 15.94 -17.17 -1.55
N PHE A 267 15.68 -15.93 -1.95
CA PHE A 267 15.91 -15.42 -3.30
C PHE A 267 16.85 -14.21 -3.23
N ASP A 268 17.46 -13.83 -4.34
CA ASP A 268 18.37 -12.67 -4.41
C ASP A 268 17.69 -11.37 -3.97
N TRP A 269 16.41 -11.22 -4.25
CA TRP A 269 15.62 -10.07 -3.81
C TRP A 269 15.25 -10.10 -2.31
N THR A 270 15.37 -11.24 -1.63
CA THR A 270 15.11 -11.35 -0.18
C THR A 270 16.02 -10.44 0.64
N ASP A 271 17.31 -10.41 0.29
CA ASP A 271 18.29 -9.54 0.94
C ASP A 271 17.91 -8.05 0.78
N GLN A 272 17.41 -7.68 -0.40
CA GLN A 272 16.97 -6.30 -0.68
C GLN A 272 15.76 -5.90 0.17
N ILE A 273 14.79 -6.81 0.31
CA ILE A 273 13.62 -6.58 1.20
C ILE A 273 14.07 -6.41 2.65
N LEU A 274 14.97 -7.25 3.11
CA LEU A 274 15.50 -7.16 4.47
C LEU A 274 16.32 -5.89 4.69
N ALA A 275 17.07 -5.45 3.70
CA ALA A 275 17.85 -4.21 3.77
C ALA A 275 16.97 -2.95 3.92
N VAL A 276 15.77 -2.96 3.35
CA VAL A 276 14.83 -1.82 3.46
C VAL A 276 13.84 -1.99 4.61
N SER A 277 13.81 -3.14 5.29
CA SER A 277 12.90 -3.40 6.41
C SER A 277 13.35 -2.69 7.69
N ASP A 278 12.40 -2.19 8.45
CA ASP A 278 12.63 -1.62 9.78
C ASP A 278 12.65 -2.71 10.85
N LEU A 279 11.85 -3.78 10.64
CA LEU A 279 11.70 -4.90 11.54
C LEU A 279 11.60 -6.20 10.74
N ALA A 280 12.38 -7.21 11.13
CA ALA A 280 12.23 -8.58 10.66
C ALA A 280 11.66 -9.46 11.80
N ILE A 281 10.53 -10.11 11.55
CA ILE A 281 9.90 -11.05 12.47
C ILE A 281 10.18 -12.47 11.97
N VAL A 282 11.15 -13.13 12.59
CA VAL A 282 11.50 -14.52 12.23
C VAL A 282 10.52 -15.47 12.92
N THR A 283 9.72 -16.15 12.11
CA THR A 283 8.66 -17.08 12.60
C THR A 283 9.16 -18.52 12.60
N GLY A 284 8.98 -19.23 13.69
CA GLY A 284 9.30 -20.64 13.79
C GLY A 284 8.60 -21.37 14.91
N LEU A 285 8.79 -22.68 14.98
CA LEU A 285 8.13 -23.54 15.97
C LEU A 285 8.96 -23.66 17.25
N ASN A 286 8.26 -23.75 18.39
CA ASN A 286 8.87 -23.95 19.71
C ASN A 286 9.19 -25.43 19.97
N ASN A 287 10.05 -26.02 19.13
CA ASN A 287 10.59 -27.36 19.31
C ASN A 287 12.07 -27.39 18.90
N VAL A 288 12.78 -28.46 19.19
CA VAL A 288 14.24 -28.53 18.93
C VAL A 288 14.61 -28.32 17.46
N PRO A 289 13.98 -29.00 16.47
CA PRO A 289 14.23 -28.71 15.05
C PRO A 289 13.92 -27.26 14.68
N GLY A 290 12.78 -26.74 15.12
CA GLY A 290 12.36 -25.37 14.84
C GLY A 290 13.34 -24.32 15.40
N LEU A 291 13.86 -24.51 16.60
CA LEU A 291 14.86 -23.62 17.18
C LEU A 291 16.18 -23.63 16.39
N ARG A 292 16.57 -24.79 15.83
CA ARG A 292 17.75 -24.88 14.96
C ARG A 292 17.53 -24.11 13.64
N GLN A 293 16.37 -24.31 13.01
CA GLN A 293 15.98 -23.57 11.80
C GLN A 293 15.91 -22.06 12.04
N ILE A 294 15.32 -21.63 13.15
CA ILE A 294 15.32 -20.20 13.52
C ILE A 294 16.75 -19.67 13.68
N ALA A 295 17.63 -20.43 14.35
CA ALA A 295 19.01 -20.01 14.55
C ALA A 295 19.80 -19.87 13.22
N GLU A 296 19.51 -20.71 12.23
CA GLU A 296 20.06 -20.62 10.87
C GLU A 296 19.50 -19.38 10.16
N THR A 297 18.17 -19.22 10.11
CA THR A 297 17.52 -18.06 9.51
C THR A 297 17.98 -16.74 10.13
N LEU A 298 18.21 -16.70 11.45
CA LEU A 298 18.76 -15.52 12.11
C LEU A 298 20.15 -15.13 11.61
N LYS A 299 20.99 -16.09 11.22
CA LYS A 299 22.29 -15.80 10.61
C LYS A 299 22.12 -15.20 9.23
N GLU A 300 21.23 -15.77 8.42
CA GLU A 300 20.90 -15.27 7.08
C GLU A 300 20.35 -13.85 7.13
N VAL A 301 19.35 -13.57 7.97
CA VAL A 301 18.78 -12.22 8.15
C VAL A 301 19.83 -11.19 8.61
N LYS A 302 20.77 -11.60 9.47
CA LYS A 302 21.84 -10.71 9.94
C LYS A 302 22.87 -10.42 8.86
N SER A 303 23.06 -11.33 7.92
CA SER A 303 24.01 -11.18 6.81
C SER A 303 23.42 -10.51 5.58
N ALA A 304 22.10 -10.45 5.46
CA ALA A 304 21.38 -9.93 4.31
C ALA A 304 21.64 -8.44 4.02
N ALA A 305 21.99 -7.65 5.02
CA ALA A 305 22.24 -6.24 4.84
C ALA A 305 23.41 -5.75 5.70
N ARG A 306 24.11 -4.70 5.21
CA ARG A 306 25.20 -4.05 5.95
C ARG A 306 24.71 -3.52 7.31
N VAL A 307 23.47 -3.05 7.37
CA VAL A 307 22.76 -2.67 8.60
C VAL A 307 21.49 -3.51 8.63
N PRO A 308 21.48 -4.60 9.40
CA PRO A 308 20.30 -5.47 9.46
C PRO A 308 19.12 -4.75 10.13
N PRO A 309 17.88 -5.15 9.80
CA PRO A 309 16.68 -4.66 10.49
C PRO A 309 16.72 -5.02 11.98
N GLN A 310 15.87 -4.36 12.77
CA GLN A 310 15.59 -4.89 14.10
C GLN A 310 15.02 -6.30 13.98
N ILE A 311 15.44 -7.26 14.80
CA ILE A 311 15.02 -8.65 14.69
C ILE A 311 14.21 -9.05 15.93
N VAL A 312 13.06 -9.64 15.71
CA VAL A 312 12.21 -10.27 16.73
C VAL A 312 11.90 -11.70 16.30
N VAL A 313 11.91 -12.63 17.23
CA VAL A 313 11.53 -14.02 16.97
C VAL A 313 10.09 -14.26 17.44
N ALA A 314 9.24 -14.75 16.53
CA ALA A 314 7.91 -15.22 16.85
C ALA A 314 7.93 -16.75 17.00
N LEU A 315 7.94 -17.24 18.23
CA LEU A 315 7.83 -18.66 18.54
C LEU A 315 6.37 -19.07 18.50
N ASN A 316 5.98 -19.76 17.46
CA ASN A 316 4.59 -20.16 17.24
C ASN A 316 4.28 -21.57 17.77
N ARG A 317 2.99 -21.86 17.94
CA ARG A 317 2.46 -23.11 18.47
C ARG A 317 3.09 -23.55 19.80
N CYS A 318 3.27 -22.56 20.68
CA CYS A 318 3.73 -22.86 22.04
C CYS A 318 2.65 -23.60 22.82
N GLU A 319 3.01 -24.72 23.46
CA GLU A 319 2.09 -25.44 24.33
C GLU A 319 1.69 -24.59 25.54
N SER A 320 0.42 -24.66 25.91
CA SER A 320 -0.09 -24.01 27.12
C SER A 320 -0.03 -24.98 28.30
N GLY A 321 1.07 -24.96 29.06
CA GLY A 321 1.18 -25.78 30.26
C GLY A 321 2.43 -25.45 31.05
N LEU A 322 2.33 -25.62 32.39
CA LEU A 322 3.45 -25.41 33.31
C LEU A 322 4.58 -26.44 33.15
N VAL A 323 4.33 -27.56 32.48
CA VAL A 323 5.23 -28.74 32.43
C VAL A 323 5.61 -29.17 31.01
N GLY A 324 4.92 -28.70 29.96
CA GLY A 324 5.09 -29.21 28.58
C GLY A 324 5.99 -28.37 27.65
N GLY A 325 6.47 -27.23 28.06
CA GLY A 325 7.35 -26.41 27.21
C GLY A 325 8.73 -27.02 27.07
N ILE A 326 9.03 -27.58 25.90
CA ILE A 326 10.25 -28.36 25.58
C ILE A 326 11.54 -27.59 25.85
N ALA A 327 11.51 -26.28 25.97
CA ALA A 327 12.65 -25.52 26.42
C ALA A 327 12.21 -24.46 27.43
N ARG A 328 12.75 -24.57 28.61
CA ARG A 328 12.66 -23.45 29.57
C ARG A 328 13.13 -22.19 28.85
N ARG A 329 12.46 -21.06 29.03
CA ARG A 329 12.77 -19.76 28.38
C ARG A 329 14.28 -19.46 28.31
N ARG A 330 15.08 -19.88 29.30
CA ARG A 330 16.53 -19.74 29.31
C ARG A 330 17.25 -20.52 28.20
N HIS A 331 16.76 -21.72 27.86
CA HIS A 331 17.36 -22.52 26.77
C HIS A 331 17.00 -21.93 25.41
N VAL A 332 15.77 -21.46 25.23
CA VAL A 332 15.34 -20.74 24.03
C VAL A 332 16.17 -19.48 23.85
N SER A 333 16.27 -18.61 24.87
CA SER A 333 17.07 -17.39 24.81
C SER A 333 18.53 -17.66 24.43
N ARG A 334 19.13 -18.70 25.00
CA ARG A 334 20.51 -19.09 24.66
C ARG A 334 20.63 -19.59 23.22
N ALA A 335 19.70 -20.43 22.75
CA ALA A 335 19.68 -20.95 21.38
C ALA A 335 19.48 -19.84 20.35
N LEU A 336 18.75 -18.80 20.70
CA LEU A 336 18.44 -17.66 19.84
C LEU A 336 19.42 -16.47 19.99
N GLY A 337 20.53 -16.65 20.70
CA GLY A 337 21.54 -15.60 20.88
C GLY A 337 21.02 -14.33 21.56
N ASN A 338 20.12 -14.48 22.55
CA ASN A 338 19.46 -13.40 23.28
C ASN A 338 18.57 -12.47 22.44
N GLN A 339 18.09 -12.91 21.27
CA GLN A 339 17.10 -12.16 20.50
C GLN A 339 15.79 -12.03 21.28
N THR A 340 15.11 -10.91 21.08
CA THR A 340 13.77 -10.71 21.61
C THR A 340 12.82 -11.76 21.03
N ALA A 341 12.12 -12.50 21.89
CA ALA A 341 11.21 -13.56 21.49
C ALA A 341 9.80 -13.31 22.01
N VAL A 342 8.81 -13.41 21.13
CA VAL A 342 7.38 -13.40 21.43
C VAL A 342 6.86 -14.83 21.30
N TYR A 343 6.19 -15.28 22.34
CA TYR A 343 5.65 -16.65 22.42
C TYR A 343 4.16 -16.64 22.07
N ILE A 344 3.81 -17.32 20.98
CA ILE A 344 2.43 -17.45 20.51
C ILE A 344 1.91 -18.85 20.85
N ARG A 345 0.97 -18.91 21.77
CA ARG A 345 0.36 -20.16 22.21
C ARG A 345 -0.54 -20.77 21.16
N GLU A 346 -0.54 -22.09 21.08
CA GLU A 346 -1.41 -22.82 20.17
C GLU A 346 -2.88 -22.65 20.58
N ASP A 347 -3.72 -22.39 19.59
CA ASP A 347 -5.18 -22.36 19.69
C ASP A 347 -5.79 -22.83 18.36
N ALA A 348 -5.73 -24.14 18.15
CA ALA A 348 -6.16 -24.75 16.88
C ALA A 348 -7.65 -24.50 16.58
N ALA A 349 -8.49 -24.41 17.63
CA ALA A 349 -9.92 -24.14 17.43
C ALA A 349 -10.15 -22.74 16.86
N ALA A 350 -9.48 -21.71 17.42
CA ALA A 350 -9.59 -20.35 16.92
C ALA A 350 -8.99 -20.21 15.52
N ALA A 351 -7.86 -20.88 15.24
CA ALA A 351 -7.23 -20.88 13.92
C ALA A 351 -8.14 -21.53 12.86
N ASN A 352 -8.68 -22.72 13.12
CA ASN A 352 -9.58 -23.41 12.21
C ASN A 352 -10.87 -22.63 11.96
N HIS A 353 -11.42 -21.98 13.00
CA HIS A 353 -12.61 -21.15 12.83
C HIS A 353 -12.33 -19.97 11.88
N SER A 354 -11.20 -19.29 12.05
CA SER A 354 -10.77 -18.20 11.16
C SER A 354 -10.60 -18.66 9.73
N LEU A 355 -9.90 -19.77 9.50
CA LEU A 355 -9.69 -20.34 8.16
C LEU A 355 -11.00 -20.74 7.47
N ASN A 356 -11.96 -21.26 8.21
CA ASN A 356 -13.25 -21.67 7.67
C ASN A 356 -14.22 -20.51 7.40
N THR A 357 -13.97 -19.35 7.96
CA THR A 357 -14.84 -18.17 7.82
C THR A 357 -14.22 -17.03 7.00
N GLY A 358 -12.92 -17.13 6.66
CA GLY A 358 -12.18 -16.05 6.02
C GLY A 358 -12.02 -14.79 6.91
N ILE A 359 -12.39 -14.86 8.19
CA ILE A 359 -12.34 -13.73 9.09
C ILE A 359 -11.21 -13.94 10.11
N PRO A 360 -10.25 -13.00 10.24
CA PRO A 360 -9.12 -13.12 11.14
C PRO A 360 -9.48 -13.43 12.60
N ILE A 361 -8.62 -14.20 13.27
CA ILE A 361 -8.79 -14.62 14.68
C ILE A 361 -9.00 -13.41 15.59
N SER A 362 -8.26 -12.34 15.36
CA SER A 362 -8.36 -11.08 16.13
C SER A 362 -9.72 -10.40 16.04
N ILE A 363 -10.53 -10.75 15.05
CA ILE A 363 -11.91 -10.24 14.89
C ILE A 363 -12.91 -11.22 15.48
N THR A 364 -12.86 -12.51 15.09
CA THR A 364 -13.83 -13.54 15.50
C THR A 364 -13.62 -14.05 16.90
N SER A 365 -12.36 -14.17 17.33
CA SER A 365 -11.96 -14.82 18.58
C SER A 365 -10.98 -13.96 19.39
N ARG A 366 -11.36 -12.71 19.67
CA ARG A 366 -10.51 -11.71 20.37
C ARG A 366 -9.96 -12.15 21.72
N SER A 367 -10.62 -13.08 22.38
CA SER A 367 -10.22 -13.66 23.66
C SER A 367 -9.32 -14.89 23.52
N SER A 368 -9.10 -15.40 22.30
CA SER A 368 -8.24 -16.55 22.03
C SER A 368 -6.80 -16.32 22.49
N ARG A 369 -6.06 -17.41 22.65
CA ARG A 369 -4.65 -17.35 23.06
C ARG A 369 -3.82 -16.67 21.97
N ILE A 370 -4.03 -17.03 20.70
CA ILE A 370 -3.33 -16.44 19.56
C ILE A 370 -3.59 -14.94 19.51
N ALA A 371 -4.85 -14.49 19.54
CA ALA A 371 -5.18 -13.07 19.46
C ALA A 371 -4.57 -12.25 20.62
N LYS A 372 -4.49 -12.83 21.82
CA LYS A 372 -3.84 -12.18 22.98
C LYS A 372 -2.32 -12.08 22.81
N ASP A 373 -1.68 -13.13 22.31
CA ASP A 373 -0.22 -13.19 22.23
C ASP A 373 0.31 -12.36 21.04
N VAL A 374 -0.40 -12.33 19.89
CA VAL A 374 -0.07 -11.50 18.73
C VAL A 374 -0.12 -10.00 19.05
N ARG A 375 -0.84 -9.57 20.10
CA ARG A 375 -0.80 -8.17 20.56
C ARG A 375 0.61 -7.67 20.84
N ALA A 376 1.51 -8.56 21.29
CA ALA A 376 2.90 -8.18 21.54
C ALA A 376 3.63 -7.86 20.22
N LEU A 377 3.39 -8.61 19.14
CA LEU A 377 3.91 -8.29 17.82
C LEU A 377 3.29 -7.00 17.29
N ALA A 378 1.98 -6.87 17.38
CA ALA A 378 1.26 -5.68 16.92
C ALA A 378 1.69 -4.41 17.69
N ALA A 379 2.02 -4.51 18.97
CA ALA A 379 2.56 -3.39 19.73
C ALA A 379 3.92 -2.94 19.19
N LEU A 380 4.86 -3.87 18.97
CA LEU A 380 6.17 -3.57 18.37
C LEU A 380 6.05 -2.91 17.01
N VAL A 381 5.16 -3.44 16.16
CA VAL A 381 4.91 -2.87 14.82
C VAL A 381 4.24 -1.50 14.90
N SER A 382 3.36 -1.28 15.88
CA SER A 382 2.67 0.01 16.06
C SER A 382 3.61 1.15 16.48
N GLU A 383 4.73 0.84 17.12
CA GLU A 383 5.76 1.81 17.52
C GLU A 383 6.59 2.30 16.34
N LEU A 384 6.64 1.54 15.25
CA LEU A 384 7.34 1.94 14.04
C LEU A 384 6.65 3.15 13.40
N LYS A 385 7.46 4.12 13.00
CA LYS A 385 6.98 5.32 12.31
C LYS A 385 7.50 5.33 10.88
N PRO A 386 6.72 5.87 9.94
CA PRO A 386 7.26 6.20 8.63
C PRO A 386 8.52 7.06 8.77
N ARG A 387 9.53 6.81 7.95
CA ARG A 387 10.83 7.51 8.02
C ARG A 387 11.00 8.47 6.87
N ALA A 388 11.59 9.65 7.12
CA ALA A 388 12.05 10.53 6.07
C ALA A 388 13.09 9.81 5.17
N VAL A 389 12.89 9.88 3.86
CA VAL A 389 13.89 9.39 2.91
C VAL A 389 15.07 10.36 2.94
N GLN A 390 16.21 9.94 3.48
CA GLN A 390 17.43 10.74 3.36
C GLN A 390 17.78 10.84 1.87
N ALA A 391 17.74 12.06 1.33
CA ALA A 391 18.18 12.35 -0.03
C ALA A 391 19.61 11.82 -0.23
N GLY A 392 19.76 10.91 -1.17
CA GLY A 392 20.83 10.01 -1.40
C GLY A 392 22.25 10.53 -1.26
N ALA A 393 23.09 9.68 -0.76
CA ALA A 393 24.47 9.64 -1.18
C ALA A 393 24.50 9.25 -2.68
N SER A 394 24.59 10.26 -3.55
CA SER A 394 24.95 10.06 -4.95
C SER A 394 26.20 9.18 -5.01
N HIS A 395 26.05 7.99 -5.56
CA HIS A 395 27.20 7.22 -5.99
C HIS A 395 27.98 8.07 -7.03
N LYS A 396 29.04 8.73 -6.55
CA LYS A 396 30.13 9.11 -7.43
C LYS A 396 31.00 7.88 -7.60
N THR A 397 31.11 7.51 -8.87
CA THR A 397 31.99 6.53 -9.53
C THR A 397 31.78 5.09 -9.18
#